data_3f80ce3a2d966d08bba7294dada22fb4
#
_entry.id   3f80ce3a2d966d08bba7294dada22fb4
#
_cell.length_a   1.000
_cell.length_b   1.000
_cell.length_c   1.000
_cell.angle_alpha   90.00
_cell.angle_beta   90.00
_cell.angle_gamma   90.00
#
_symmetry.space_group_name_H-M   'P 1'
#
loop_
_entity.id
_entity.type
_entity.pdbx_description
1 polymer ?
#
loop_
_entity_poly.entity_id
_entity_poly.type
_entity_poly.pdbx_seq_one_letter_code
_entity_poly.pdbx_strand_id
1 'polypeptide(L)'
;MTRESSSRRRLLAGVAATGAAALAGCSGLPFAGGEERRDSPVSLPADAVGSIEWPASPFPTAVPASLAAAHEARTRSLLDDVPAEPELPNAAVATEIETKRERARERTNAGLPDEWPVDDLDAWRRRREDAAEVRAAYRAATGNDDGSELSARRRAVRDARTALTGDLAYRAESTAAAVLAYEPVESLLAECARSVRPQVTYPDDPVAEPFRAGEAVGRVERAEAAAADAEGLREACLDSWDEASPRWASLVAAAETLRGSVSRTRASVRERVGGEDPLDEEDLSGTVAQELAATGETRVESAVEDVSRATDAGEHATAVVEAGAALAEVEAYRAAVGEIRDGQHRAAPTEPSVRSTAERARAAVSEAVDAGDPLAARLLRPGLGVFGYAADRVEEGYGSAPRRTQASLVYAALYASAVPAAAEFVRERLE
;
A
#
# COMPACT_ATOMS: atom_id res chain seq x y z
N MET A 1 -41.02 0.94 -29.06
CA MET A 1 -41.23 -0.09 -28.02
C MET A 1 -40.26 0.19 -26.92
N THR A 2 -40.77 0.87 -25.92
CA THR A 2 -40.13 1.33 -24.69
C THR A 2 -40.09 0.19 -23.65
N ARG A 3 -38.93 -0.05 -23.01
CA ARG A 3 -38.78 -0.71 -21.70
C ARG A 3 -37.63 -0.02 -20.95
N GLU A 4 -38.00 0.89 -20.13
CA GLU A 4 -37.94 0.97 -18.66
C GLU A 4 -36.58 0.58 -18.03
N SER A 5 -35.80 1.62 -17.75
CA SER A 5 -34.68 1.64 -16.79
C SER A 5 -35.14 2.30 -15.49
N SER A 6 -35.73 1.52 -14.58
CA SER A 6 -36.05 2.00 -13.25
C SER A 6 -35.74 0.92 -12.22
N SER A 7 -34.58 0.96 -11.59
CA SER A 7 -34.36 0.28 -10.30
C SER A 7 -32.97 0.50 -9.69
N ARG A 8 -32.50 1.73 -9.53
CA ARG A 8 -31.28 2.00 -8.72
C ARG A 8 -31.38 3.23 -7.79
N ARG A 9 -32.59 3.76 -7.56
CA ARG A 9 -32.78 4.97 -6.71
C ARG A 9 -33.60 4.76 -5.43
N ARG A 10 -33.70 3.57 -4.87
CA ARG A 10 -34.53 3.30 -3.66
C ARG A 10 -33.81 2.65 -2.49
N LEU A 11 -32.51 2.87 -2.31
CA LEU A 11 -31.76 2.29 -1.17
C LEU A 11 -30.95 3.31 -0.32
N LEU A 12 -31.26 4.59 -0.42
CA LEU A 12 -30.60 5.63 0.41
C LEU A 12 -31.58 6.58 1.11
N ALA A 13 -32.70 6.05 1.62
CA ALA A 13 -33.60 6.83 2.47
C ALA A 13 -34.15 5.94 3.59
N GLY A 14 -33.47 5.92 4.73
CA GLY A 14 -34.01 5.27 5.91
C GLY A 14 -33.01 4.92 7.01
N VAL A 15 -32.26 5.87 7.54
CA VAL A 15 -31.79 5.83 8.94
C VAL A 15 -31.60 7.28 9.42
N ALA A 16 -32.67 7.85 9.95
CA ALA A 16 -32.59 8.94 10.88
C ALA A 16 -33.84 8.87 11.78
N ALA A 17 -33.60 8.93 13.08
CA ALA A 17 -34.51 9.11 14.18
C ALA A 17 -35.08 7.82 14.81
N THR A 18 -34.60 7.59 16.05
CA THR A 18 -35.35 7.55 17.33
C THR A 18 -34.33 7.09 18.38
N GLY A 19 -33.94 7.79 19.40
CA GLY A 19 -34.73 8.44 20.39
C GLY A 19 -35.00 7.52 21.59
N ALA A 20 -34.26 7.71 22.67
CA ALA A 20 -34.35 7.18 24.02
C ALA A 20 -35.73 6.70 24.50
N ALA A 21 -35.77 5.49 25.13
CA ALA A 21 -36.72 5.17 26.21
C ALA A 21 -36.20 3.97 27.03
N ALA A 22 -35.72 4.28 28.22
CA ALA A 22 -36.28 3.83 29.51
C ALA A 22 -36.31 2.31 29.81
N LEU A 23 -35.52 1.98 30.78
CA LEU A 23 -35.62 0.95 31.80
C LEU A 23 -37.02 0.55 32.23
N ALA A 24 -37.39 -0.73 32.12
CA ALA A 24 -38.23 -1.40 33.09
C ALA A 24 -38.10 -2.91 32.87
N GLY A 25 -37.77 -3.63 33.93
CA GLY A 25 -37.54 -5.05 33.96
C GLY A 25 -38.79 -5.90 33.73
N CYS A 26 -38.58 -7.11 33.27
CA CYS A 26 -39.41 -8.26 33.59
C CYS A 26 -38.56 -9.53 33.61
N SER A 27 -38.60 -10.13 34.77
CA SER A 27 -38.04 -11.41 35.14
C SER A 27 -38.73 -12.57 34.40
N GLY A 28 -37.91 -13.55 33.97
CA GLY A 28 -38.26 -14.94 34.02
C GLY A 28 -38.95 -15.59 32.83
N LEU A 29 -38.15 -16.19 31.94
CA LEU A 29 -38.48 -17.46 31.32
C LEU A 29 -37.19 -18.27 31.15
N PRO A 30 -37.11 -19.53 31.57
CA PRO A 30 -35.94 -20.38 31.37
C PRO A 30 -36.00 -20.97 29.96
N PHE A 31 -35.39 -20.33 28.99
CA PHE A 31 -35.00 -21.05 27.79
C PHE A 31 -33.69 -21.75 28.05
N ALA A 32 -33.73 -23.06 28.12
CA ALA A 32 -32.57 -23.94 27.98
C ALA A 32 -32.07 -23.75 26.52
N GLY A 33 -31.22 -22.77 26.33
CA GLY A 33 -30.45 -22.56 25.12
C GLY A 33 -28.99 -22.73 25.50
N GLY A 34 -28.27 -23.56 24.76
CA GLY A 34 -26.89 -23.86 24.99
C GLY A 34 -26.07 -22.63 25.33
N GLU A 35 -25.18 -22.75 26.28
CA GLU A 35 -24.14 -21.79 26.56
C GLU A 35 -23.30 -21.62 25.26
N GLU A 36 -23.66 -20.62 24.42
CA GLU A 36 -22.67 -20.02 23.54
C GLU A 36 -21.55 -19.57 24.47
N ARG A 37 -20.48 -20.35 24.51
CA ARG A 37 -19.21 -19.89 25.05
C ARG A 37 -18.89 -18.62 24.27
N ARG A 38 -19.24 -17.47 24.84
CA ARG A 38 -18.63 -16.21 24.46
C ARG A 38 -17.19 -16.32 24.88
N ASP A 39 -16.34 -16.79 23.97
CA ASP A 39 -14.92 -16.74 24.17
C ASP A 39 -14.59 -15.31 24.59
N SER A 40 -14.03 -15.18 25.79
CA SER A 40 -13.55 -13.88 26.24
C SER A 40 -12.60 -13.36 25.17
N PRO A 41 -12.72 -12.10 24.74
CA PRO A 41 -11.84 -11.57 23.70
C PRO A 41 -10.40 -11.76 24.17
N VAL A 42 -9.63 -12.55 23.42
CA VAL A 42 -8.19 -12.75 23.67
C VAL A 42 -7.55 -11.38 23.42
N SER A 43 -7.06 -10.76 24.49
CA SER A 43 -6.26 -9.54 24.38
C SER A 43 -4.82 -9.97 24.09
N LEU A 44 -4.28 -9.57 22.97
CA LEU A 44 -2.89 -9.81 22.64
C LEU A 44 -2.03 -8.70 23.29
N PRO A 45 -0.95 -9.03 24.01
CA PRO A 45 -0.03 -8.01 24.49
C PRO A 45 0.72 -7.38 23.31
N ALA A 46 1.12 -6.10 23.43
CA ALA A 46 1.74 -5.33 22.37
C ALA A 46 2.99 -6.03 21.77
N ASP A 47 3.74 -6.76 22.59
CA ASP A 47 4.92 -7.51 22.16
C ASP A 47 4.63 -8.89 21.54
N ALA A 48 3.35 -9.27 21.39
CA ALA A 48 2.98 -10.61 20.93
C ALA A 48 3.49 -10.94 19.52
N VAL A 49 3.56 -9.94 18.65
CA VAL A 49 4.02 -10.10 17.27
C VAL A 49 5.49 -9.74 17.13
N GLY A 50 5.97 -8.71 17.84
CA GLY A 50 7.35 -8.20 17.72
C GLY A 50 7.61 -7.52 16.36
N SER A 51 8.84 -7.10 16.14
CA SER A 51 9.30 -6.49 14.89
C SER A 51 9.92 -7.51 13.94
N ILE A 52 10.05 -7.12 12.68
CA ILE A 52 10.76 -7.86 11.64
C ILE A 52 11.89 -6.97 11.12
N GLU A 53 13.04 -7.56 10.87
CA GLU A 53 14.15 -6.87 10.25
C GLU A 53 13.92 -6.79 8.72
N TRP A 54 14.02 -5.58 8.20
CA TRP A 54 13.91 -5.37 6.76
C TRP A 54 15.16 -5.88 6.04
N PRO A 55 15.03 -6.54 4.89
CA PRO A 55 16.17 -6.91 4.07
C PRO A 55 16.91 -5.68 3.55
N ALA A 56 18.14 -5.88 3.10
CA ALA A 56 18.88 -4.85 2.39
C ALA A 56 18.06 -4.30 1.22
N SER A 57 18.21 -3.00 0.95
CA SER A 57 17.48 -2.37 -0.16
C SER A 57 17.78 -3.08 -1.49
N PRO A 58 16.75 -3.47 -2.25
CA PRO A 58 16.93 -4.08 -3.56
C PRO A 58 17.29 -3.08 -4.66
N PHE A 59 17.19 -1.79 -4.39
CA PHE A 59 17.55 -0.75 -5.36
C PHE A 59 19.03 -0.84 -5.70
N PRO A 60 19.42 -0.89 -6.99
CA PRO A 60 20.76 -1.31 -7.40
C PRO A 60 21.90 -0.34 -7.06
N THR A 61 21.57 0.86 -6.59
CA THR A 61 22.55 1.86 -6.16
C THR A 61 22.10 2.58 -4.90
N ALA A 62 22.96 3.40 -4.31
CA ALA A 62 22.56 4.25 -3.18
C ALA A 62 21.55 5.31 -3.64
N VAL A 63 20.45 5.46 -2.92
CA VAL A 63 19.52 6.58 -3.13
C VAL A 63 20.23 7.89 -2.78
N PRO A 64 20.25 8.90 -3.67
CA PRO A 64 20.94 10.16 -3.39
C PRO A 64 20.35 10.86 -2.16
N ALA A 65 21.17 11.09 -1.16
CA ALA A 65 20.76 11.80 0.06
C ALA A 65 20.24 13.23 -0.22
N SER A 66 20.64 13.82 -1.36
CA SER A 66 20.14 15.12 -1.82
C SER A 66 18.64 15.14 -2.07
N LEU A 67 18.01 14.00 -2.46
CA LEU A 67 16.57 13.92 -2.70
C LEU A 67 15.80 14.11 -1.37
N ALA A 68 16.15 13.34 -0.34
CA ALA A 68 15.55 13.47 0.98
C ALA A 68 15.80 14.87 1.57
N ALA A 69 17.01 15.40 1.45
CA ALA A 69 17.36 16.74 1.92
C ALA A 69 16.56 17.84 1.20
N ALA A 70 16.31 17.71 -0.09
CA ALA A 70 15.49 18.64 -0.86
C ALA A 70 14.02 18.65 -0.39
N HIS A 71 13.45 17.45 -0.11
CA HIS A 71 12.11 17.35 0.46
C HIS A 71 12.02 17.98 1.84
N GLU A 72 12.98 17.66 2.72
CA GLU A 72 13.03 18.21 4.08
C GLU A 72 13.11 19.75 4.07
N ALA A 73 14.04 20.30 3.28
CA ALA A 73 14.19 21.75 3.12
C ALA A 73 12.91 22.41 2.59
N ARG A 74 12.28 21.79 1.58
CA ARG A 74 11.03 22.30 1.00
C ARG A 74 9.88 22.25 1.99
N THR A 75 9.72 21.13 2.72
CA THR A 75 8.69 20.98 3.75
C THR A 75 8.80 22.05 4.82
N ARG A 76 10.01 22.28 5.34
CA ARG A 76 10.27 23.35 6.33
C ARG A 76 9.93 24.73 5.76
N SER A 77 10.39 25.04 4.56
CA SER A 77 10.09 26.32 3.89
C SER A 77 8.58 26.57 3.76
N LEU A 78 7.81 25.54 3.37
CA LEU A 78 6.36 25.65 3.25
C LEU A 78 5.67 25.92 4.60
N LEU A 79 6.14 25.27 5.69
CA LEU A 79 5.60 25.45 7.03
C LEU A 79 6.04 26.79 7.67
N ASP A 80 7.19 27.33 7.30
CA ASP A 80 7.69 28.61 7.80
C ASP A 80 6.92 29.81 7.19
N ASP A 81 6.31 29.62 6.00
CA ASP A 81 5.42 30.60 5.39
C ASP A 81 4.05 30.76 6.13
N VAL A 82 3.77 29.88 7.10
CA VAL A 82 2.52 29.90 7.87
C VAL A 82 2.83 30.35 9.30
N PRO A 83 2.19 31.42 9.82
CA PRO A 83 2.36 31.85 11.21
C PRO A 83 2.00 30.76 12.21
N ALA A 84 2.64 30.76 13.38
CA ALA A 84 2.30 29.82 14.48
C ALA A 84 0.87 30.05 14.97
N GLU A 85 0.46 31.29 15.07
CA GLU A 85 -0.87 31.75 15.47
C GLU A 85 -1.47 32.51 14.27
N PRO A 86 -2.22 31.85 13.38
CA PRO A 86 -2.79 32.52 12.21
C PRO A 86 -3.92 33.45 12.59
N GLU A 87 -3.77 34.72 12.29
CA GLU A 87 -4.84 35.72 12.50
C GLU A 87 -5.82 35.70 11.30
N LEU A 88 -6.94 35.01 11.44
CA LEU A 88 -7.98 34.89 10.42
C LEU A 88 -9.34 35.35 10.94
N PRO A 89 -10.20 35.91 10.06
CA PRO A 89 -11.56 36.31 10.45
C PRO A 89 -12.41 35.15 11.00
N ASN A 90 -12.16 33.94 10.52
CA ASN A 90 -12.82 32.71 10.99
C ASN A 90 -11.89 31.98 11.98
N ALA A 91 -12.20 32.08 13.26
CA ALA A 91 -11.43 31.46 14.34
C ALA A 91 -11.34 29.92 14.22
N ALA A 92 -12.39 29.26 13.72
CA ALA A 92 -12.37 27.80 13.55
C ALA A 92 -11.37 27.39 12.46
N VAL A 93 -11.29 28.15 11.36
CA VAL A 93 -10.30 27.92 10.30
C VAL A 93 -8.88 28.20 10.83
N ALA A 94 -8.70 29.26 11.62
CA ALA A 94 -7.42 29.58 12.25
C ALA A 94 -6.91 28.42 13.13
N THR A 95 -7.74 27.91 14.03
CA THR A 95 -7.41 26.79 14.92
C THR A 95 -7.10 25.51 14.15
N GLU A 96 -7.84 25.20 13.09
CA GLU A 96 -7.59 24.01 12.28
C GLU A 96 -6.27 24.12 11.51
N ILE A 97 -5.94 25.30 10.95
CA ILE A 97 -4.65 25.54 10.28
C ILE A 97 -3.51 25.42 11.28
N GLU A 98 -3.62 26.00 12.46
CA GLU A 98 -2.64 25.88 13.55
C GLU A 98 -2.40 24.40 13.90
N THR A 99 -3.47 23.65 14.14
CA THR A 99 -3.42 22.21 14.46
C THR A 99 -2.75 21.39 13.37
N LYS A 100 -3.12 21.62 12.12
CA LYS A 100 -2.50 20.93 10.97
C LYS A 100 -1.02 21.29 10.82
N ARG A 101 -0.66 22.56 11.00
CA ARG A 101 0.71 23.03 10.95
C ARG A 101 1.59 22.39 12.05
N GLU A 102 1.09 22.33 13.26
CA GLU A 102 1.79 21.70 14.39
C GLU A 102 2.04 20.21 14.10
N ARG A 103 1.01 19.48 13.71
CA ARG A 103 1.12 18.06 13.32
C ARG A 103 2.11 17.84 12.16
N ALA A 104 2.09 18.70 11.14
CA ALA A 104 3.03 18.60 10.03
C ALA A 104 4.49 18.87 10.49
N ARG A 105 4.70 19.79 11.43
CA ARG A 105 6.02 20.05 12.05
C ARG A 105 6.48 18.87 12.90
N GLU A 106 5.61 18.31 13.72
CA GLU A 106 5.92 17.14 14.54
C GLU A 106 6.35 15.97 13.65
N ARG A 107 5.58 15.67 12.59
CA ARG A 107 5.93 14.64 11.60
C ARG A 107 7.26 14.93 10.89
N THR A 108 7.54 16.19 10.54
CA THR A 108 8.79 16.58 9.88
C THR A 108 10.00 16.35 10.80
N ASN A 109 9.84 16.53 12.10
CA ASN A 109 10.88 16.34 13.10
C ASN A 109 10.96 14.87 13.61
N ALA A 110 9.94 14.05 13.37
CA ALA A 110 9.97 12.64 13.69
C ALA A 110 10.94 11.88 12.77
N GLY A 111 11.56 10.82 13.29
CA GLY A 111 12.32 9.88 12.48
C GLY A 111 11.50 9.31 11.33
N LEU A 112 12.16 8.73 10.34
CA LEU A 112 11.54 7.89 9.33
C LEU A 112 11.44 6.45 9.87
N PRO A 113 10.50 5.64 9.35
CA PRO A 113 10.50 4.20 9.60
C PRO A 113 11.83 3.58 9.16
N ASP A 114 12.21 2.46 9.76
CA ASP A 114 13.40 1.71 9.36
C ASP A 114 13.04 0.79 8.17
N GLU A 115 12.84 1.41 7.02
CA GLU A 115 12.46 0.77 5.76
C GLU A 115 13.56 0.99 4.70
N TRP A 116 13.23 0.77 3.44
CA TRP A 116 14.19 1.05 2.36
C TRP A 116 14.29 2.55 2.05
N PRO A 117 15.48 3.07 1.70
CA PRO A 117 15.66 4.48 1.39
C PRO A 117 14.76 5.03 0.28
N VAL A 118 14.28 4.18 -0.65
CA VAL A 118 13.29 4.56 -1.67
C VAL A 118 11.91 4.83 -1.04
N ASP A 119 11.55 4.07 0.00
CA ASP A 119 10.29 4.26 0.75
C ASP A 119 10.36 5.51 1.63
N ASP A 120 11.54 5.86 2.14
CA ASP A 120 11.78 7.13 2.84
C ASP A 120 11.41 8.33 1.98
N LEU A 121 11.67 8.28 0.67
CA LEU A 121 11.25 9.34 -0.25
C LEU A 121 9.72 9.48 -0.31
N ASP A 122 8.96 8.37 -0.24
CA ASP A 122 7.49 8.45 -0.18
C ASP A 122 7.02 9.11 1.13
N ALA A 123 7.61 8.77 2.26
CA ALA A 123 7.31 9.42 3.53
C ALA A 123 7.62 10.94 3.47
N TRP A 124 8.72 11.33 2.85
CA TRP A 124 9.06 12.73 2.65
C TRP A 124 8.10 13.44 1.69
N ARG A 125 7.67 12.81 0.59
CA ARG A 125 6.67 13.38 -0.33
C ARG A 125 5.34 13.64 0.37
N ARG A 126 4.89 12.72 1.24
CA ARG A 126 3.67 12.92 2.06
C ARG A 126 3.82 14.10 3.01
N ARG A 127 4.96 14.22 3.72
CA ARG A 127 5.23 15.36 4.61
C ARG A 127 5.23 16.69 3.84
N ARG A 128 5.78 16.69 2.63
CA ARG A 128 5.80 17.85 1.74
C ARG A 128 4.40 18.19 1.22
N GLU A 129 3.57 17.21 0.88
CA GLU A 129 2.16 17.38 0.53
C GLU A 129 1.39 18.02 1.69
N ASP A 130 1.47 17.44 2.91
CA ASP A 130 0.83 17.98 4.12
C ASP A 130 1.21 19.45 4.36
N ALA A 131 2.49 19.79 4.24
CA ALA A 131 2.98 21.15 4.42
C ALA A 131 2.45 22.12 3.36
N ALA A 132 2.37 21.67 2.11
CA ALA A 132 1.81 22.46 1.01
C ALA A 132 0.31 22.68 1.17
N GLU A 133 -0.43 21.68 1.66
CA GLU A 133 -1.85 21.81 2.00
C GLU A 133 -2.08 22.88 3.07
N VAL A 134 -1.30 22.83 4.14
CA VAL A 134 -1.42 23.81 5.25
C VAL A 134 -1.12 25.22 4.75
N ARG A 135 -0.03 25.39 4.01
CA ARG A 135 0.36 26.71 3.45
C ARG A 135 -0.71 27.25 2.51
N ALA A 136 -1.18 26.42 1.58
CA ALA A 136 -2.15 26.87 0.59
C ALA A 136 -3.52 27.15 1.25
N ALA A 137 -3.93 26.38 2.25
CA ALA A 137 -5.12 26.68 3.02
C ALA A 137 -5.03 28.01 3.77
N TYR A 138 -3.88 28.32 4.38
CA TYR A 138 -3.63 29.61 5.01
C TYR A 138 -3.69 30.77 4.01
N ARG A 139 -3.03 30.63 2.85
CA ARG A 139 -3.03 31.65 1.79
C ARG A 139 -4.43 31.87 1.24
N ALA A 140 -5.18 30.79 0.98
CA ALA A 140 -6.56 30.89 0.53
C ALA A 140 -7.45 31.62 1.57
N ALA A 141 -7.34 31.27 2.85
CA ALA A 141 -8.09 31.91 3.94
C ALA A 141 -7.77 33.40 4.11
N THR A 142 -6.58 33.85 3.72
CA THR A 142 -6.16 35.26 3.72
C THR A 142 -6.45 36.00 2.41
N GLY A 143 -7.04 35.34 1.41
CA GLY A 143 -7.31 35.90 0.09
C GLY A 143 -6.06 36.06 -0.79
N ASN A 144 -4.93 35.44 -0.42
CA ASN A 144 -3.66 35.42 -1.17
C ASN A 144 -3.45 34.09 -1.85
N ASP A 145 -4.40 33.69 -2.65
CA ASP A 145 -4.47 32.35 -3.20
C ASP A 145 -3.54 32.11 -4.43
N ASP A 146 -3.14 30.86 -4.64
CA ASP A 146 -2.26 30.41 -5.73
C ASP A 146 -3.00 29.67 -6.86
N GLY A 147 -4.33 29.73 -6.91
CA GLY A 147 -5.14 28.97 -7.88
C GLY A 147 -4.82 29.27 -9.33
N SER A 148 -4.41 30.50 -9.64
CA SER A 148 -4.02 30.90 -11.01
C SER A 148 -2.81 30.14 -11.54
N GLU A 149 -1.87 29.73 -10.70
CA GLU A 149 -0.65 29.00 -11.08
C GLU A 149 -0.88 27.49 -11.18
N LEU A 150 -1.90 26.96 -10.53
CA LEU A 150 -2.12 25.52 -10.38
C LEU A 150 -2.25 24.79 -11.72
N SER A 151 -2.90 25.41 -12.70
CA SER A 151 -3.06 24.86 -14.05
C SER A 151 -1.74 24.78 -14.81
N ALA A 152 -0.86 25.78 -14.62
CA ALA A 152 0.47 25.79 -15.22
C ALA A 152 1.38 24.73 -14.57
N ARG A 153 1.37 24.64 -13.25
CA ARG A 153 2.10 23.62 -12.49
C ARG A 153 1.67 22.19 -12.89
N ARG A 154 0.37 21.92 -12.97
CA ARG A 154 -0.16 20.62 -13.45
C ARG A 154 0.28 20.29 -14.87
N ARG A 155 0.39 21.30 -15.75
CA ARG A 155 0.89 21.10 -17.10
C ARG A 155 2.37 20.76 -17.08
N ALA A 156 3.18 21.50 -16.34
CA ALA A 156 4.61 21.27 -16.21
C ALA A 156 4.92 19.83 -15.72
N VAL A 157 4.18 19.34 -14.72
CA VAL A 157 4.32 17.95 -14.25
C VAL A 157 3.98 16.94 -15.34
N ARG A 158 2.91 17.17 -16.10
CA ARG A 158 2.53 16.27 -17.21
C ARG A 158 3.58 16.26 -18.32
N ASP A 159 4.14 17.42 -18.64
CA ASP A 159 5.18 17.54 -19.64
C ASP A 159 6.47 16.85 -19.20
N ALA A 160 6.91 17.06 -17.94
CA ALA A 160 8.05 16.37 -17.34
C ALA A 160 7.87 14.86 -17.33
N ARG A 161 6.69 14.39 -16.87
CA ARG A 161 6.36 12.96 -16.89
C ARG A 161 6.43 12.39 -18.31
N THR A 162 5.86 13.09 -19.29
CA THR A 162 5.84 12.64 -20.69
C THR A 162 7.25 12.55 -21.25
N ALA A 163 8.09 13.54 -20.95
CA ALA A 163 9.50 13.54 -21.36
C ALA A 163 10.26 12.35 -20.75
N LEU A 164 10.14 12.15 -19.43
CA LEU A 164 10.77 11.02 -18.73
C LEU A 164 10.29 9.67 -19.27
N THR A 165 8.98 9.50 -19.47
CA THR A 165 8.42 8.25 -20.01
C THR A 165 8.91 7.97 -21.42
N GLY A 166 8.99 9.01 -22.28
CA GLY A 166 9.51 8.88 -23.65
C GLY A 166 11.00 8.54 -23.71
N ASP A 167 11.75 8.85 -22.67
CA ASP A 167 13.20 8.65 -22.56
C ASP A 167 13.58 7.34 -21.82
N LEU A 168 12.57 6.56 -21.36
CA LEU A 168 12.82 5.29 -20.68
C LEU A 168 13.28 4.22 -21.66
N ALA A 169 14.58 4.18 -21.92
CA ALA A 169 15.22 3.10 -22.68
C ALA A 169 15.56 1.87 -21.81
N TYR A 170 15.23 1.92 -20.51
CA TYR A 170 15.54 0.88 -19.52
C TYR A 170 17.02 0.45 -19.58
N ARG A 171 17.92 1.41 -19.66
CA ARG A 171 19.34 1.13 -19.76
C ARG A 171 19.87 0.59 -18.43
N ALA A 172 20.51 -0.59 -18.48
CA ALA A 172 21.08 -1.25 -17.30
C ALA A 172 22.14 -2.29 -17.72
N GLU A 173 22.92 -2.76 -16.78
CA GLU A 173 23.91 -3.83 -16.97
C GLU A 173 23.24 -5.17 -17.31
N SER A 174 22.10 -5.46 -16.66
CA SER A 174 21.30 -6.68 -16.89
C SER A 174 19.81 -6.36 -16.91
N THR A 175 18.98 -7.31 -17.39
CA THR A 175 17.53 -7.15 -17.36
C THR A 175 16.99 -7.15 -15.91
N ALA A 176 17.57 -7.95 -15.01
CA ALA A 176 17.22 -7.95 -13.60
C ALA A 176 17.55 -6.61 -12.92
N ALA A 177 18.73 -6.02 -13.21
CA ALA A 177 19.08 -4.68 -12.74
C ALA A 177 18.13 -3.61 -13.28
N ALA A 178 17.68 -3.75 -14.55
CA ALA A 178 16.68 -2.86 -15.12
C ALA A 178 15.34 -2.95 -14.36
N VAL A 179 14.86 -4.15 -13.99
CA VAL A 179 13.64 -4.32 -13.19
C VAL A 179 13.74 -3.54 -11.89
N LEU A 180 14.82 -3.76 -11.12
CA LEU A 180 14.98 -3.17 -9.79
C LEU A 180 15.21 -1.65 -9.82
N ALA A 181 15.83 -1.14 -10.88
CA ALA A 181 16.07 0.30 -11.04
C ALA A 181 14.82 1.06 -11.52
N TYR A 182 14.09 0.47 -12.48
CA TYR A 182 13.01 1.19 -13.15
C TYR A 182 11.63 0.96 -12.54
N GLU A 183 11.42 -0.09 -11.76
CA GLU A 183 10.15 -0.28 -11.05
C GLU A 183 9.81 0.91 -10.12
N PRO A 184 10.73 1.42 -9.27
CA PRO A 184 10.46 2.62 -8.49
C PRO A 184 10.22 3.86 -9.36
N VAL A 185 10.94 4.01 -10.46
CA VAL A 185 10.77 5.13 -11.40
C VAL A 185 9.39 5.10 -12.06
N GLU A 186 8.95 3.93 -12.55
CA GLU A 186 7.60 3.75 -13.12
C GLU A 186 6.51 4.03 -12.08
N SER A 187 6.68 3.55 -10.85
CA SER A 187 5.75 3.83 -9.74
C SER A 187 5.60 5.32 -9.46
N LEU A 188 6.71 6.07 -9.48
CA LEU A 188 6.71 7.54 -9.33
C LEU A 188 6.04 8.25 -10.50
N LEU A 189 6.28 7.80 -11.73
CA LEU A 189 5.60 8.34 -12.91
C LEU A 189 4.09 8.07 -12.90
N ALA A 190 3.67 6.89 -12.40
CA ALA A 190 2.26 6.57 -12.16
C ALA A 190 1.66 7.44 -11.06
N GLU A 191 2.40 7.72 -9.98
CA GLU A 191 2.01 8.65 -8.92
C GLU A 191 1.81 10.07 -9.46
N CYS A 192 2.73 10.58 -10.29
CA CYS A 192 2.56 11.86 -10.99
C CYS A 192 1.23 11.89 -11.76
N ALA A 193 0.94 10.83 -12.54
CA ALA A 193 -0.28 10.77 -13.34
C ALA A 193 -1.54 10.79 -12.48
N ARG A 194 -1.55 10.11 -11.34
CA ARG A 194 -2.69 10.09 -10.42
C ARG A 194 -2.89 11.44 -9.74
N SER A 195 -1.81 12.07 -9.27
CA SER A 195 -1.85 13.29 -8.46
C SER A 195 -2.24 14.53 -9.27
N VAL A 196 -1.95 14.56 -10.58
CA VAL A 196 -2.37 15.68 -11.47
C VAL A 196 -3.77 15.52 -12.06
N ARG A 197 -4.47 14.40 -11.82
CA ARG A 197 -5.87 14.27 -12.25
C ARG A 197 -6.73 15.26 -11.48
N PRO A 198 -7.72 15.89 -12.10
CA PRO A 198 -8.59 16.87 -11.43
C PRO A 198 -9.65 16.17 -10.57
N GLN A 199 -9.22 15.33 -9.62
CA GLN A 199 -10.12 14.70 -8.65
C GLN A 199 -10.59 15.69 -7.59
N VAL A 200 -9.69 16.61 -7.19
CA VAL A 200 -10.00 17.77 -6.37
C VAL A 200 -9.86 19.01 -7.26
N THR A 201 -10.99 19.60 -7.59
CA THR A 201 -11.00 20.87 -8.29
C THR A 201 -10.69 22.00 -7.30
N TYR A 202 -9.87 22.94 -7.72
CA TYR A 202 -9.67 24.17 -6.95
C TYR A 202 -11.01 24.88 -6.78
N PRO A 203 -11.39 25.35 -5.56
CA PRO A 203 -12.68 25.97 -5.33
C PRO A 203 -12.81 27.32 -6.02
N ASP A 204 -14.04 27.68 -6.43
CA ASP A 204 -14.33 29.00 -7.02
C ASP A 204 -14.21 30.11 -5.96
N ASP A 205 -14.49 29.80 -4.71
CA ASP A 205 -14.29 30.68 -3.55
C ASP A 205 -13.30 30.05 -2.56
N PRO A 206 -11.99 30.27 -2.77
CA PRO A 206 -10.97 29.68 -1.92
C PRO A 206 -10.97 30.23 -0.48
N VAL A 207 -11.50 31.41 -0.24
CA VAL A 207 -11.65 31.96 1.11
C VAL A 207 -12.72 31.21 1.91
N ALA A 208 -13.79 30.81 1.24
CA ALA A 208 -14.85 30.01 1.86
C ALA A 208 -14.46 28.54 2.01
N GLU A 209 -13.63 27.99 1.11
CA GLU A 209 -13.22 26.58 1.10
C GLU A 209 -11.68 26.43 1.16
N PRO A 210 -10.99 26.97 2.19
CA PRO A 210 -9.53 27.03 2.18
C PRO A 210 -8.84 25.68 2.21
N PHE A 211 -9.40 24.69 2.89
CA PHE A 211 -8.84 23.34 2.96
C PHE A 211 -8.94 22.58 1.64
N ARG A 212 -9.98 22.82 0.87
CA ARG A 212 -10.11 22.27 -0.48
C ARG A 212 -9.10 22.90 -1.43
N ALA A 213 -8.84 24.19 -1.29
CA ALA A 213 -7.75 24.87 -2.01
C ALA A 213 -6.39 24.26 -1.62
N GLY A 214 -6.18 24.02 -0.31
CA GLY A 214 -5.00 23.35 0.22
C GLY A 214 -4.77 21.98 -0.41
N GLU A 215 -5.78 21.10 -0.37
CA GLU A 215 -5.71 19.75 -0.93
C GLU A 215 -5.36 19.77 -2.43
N ALA A 216 -5.96 20.70 -3.20
CA ALA A 216 -5.67 20.81 -4.62
C ALA A 216 -4.20 21.21 -4.92
N VAL A 217 -3.61 22.07 -4.08
CA VAL A 217 -2.21 22.49 -4.19
C VAL A 217 -1.26 21.39 -3.69
N GLY A 218 -1.57 20.74 -2.56
CA GLY A 218 -0.78 19.66 -1.98
C GLY A 218 -0.56 18.52 -2.96
N ARG A 219 -1.61 18.08 -3.66
CA ARG A 219 -1.52 17.05 -4.69
C ARG A 219 -0.57 17.41 -5.84
N VAL A 220 -0.55 18.66 -6.25
CA VAL A 220 0.37 19.11 -7.30
C VAL A 220 1.81 19.15 -6.78
N GLU A 221 2.02 19.62 -5.54
CA GLU A 221 3.32 19.61 -4.88
C GLU A 221 3.87 18.19 -4.75
N ARG A 222 3.03 17.21 -4.42
CA ARG A 222 3.38 15.79 -4.40
C ARG A 222 3.78 15.26 -5.77
N ALA A 223 3.04 15.63 -6.80
CA ALA A 223 3.34 15.21 -8.16
C ALA A 223 4.68 15.79 -8.67
N GLU A 224 4.98 17.06 -8.35
CA GLU A 224 6.27 17.68 -8.67
C GLU A 224 7.42 16.97 -7.94
N ALA A 225 7.22 16.62 -6.68
CA ALA A 225 8.17 15.86 -5.89
C ALA A 225 8.44 14.48 -6.50
N ALA A 226 7.38 13.74 -6.87
CA ALA A 226 7.50 12.43 -7.48
C ALA A 226 8.22 12.47 -8.84
N ALA A 227 8.00 13.52 -9.66
CA ALA A 227 8.71 13.69 -10.91
C ALA A 227 10.22 13.92 -10.69
N ALA A 228 10.58 14.75 -9.70
CA ALA A 228 11.97 14.99 -9.36
C ALA A 228 12.68 13.75 -8.80
N ASP A 229 11.99 12.96 -7.98
CA ASP A 229 12.52 11.69 -7.47
C ASP A 229 12.72 10.68 -8.60
N ALA A 230 11.77 10.55 -9.53
CA ALA A 230 11.89 9.66 -10.68
C ALA A 230 13.13 9.98 -11.53
N GLU A 231 13.37 11.26 -11.79
CA GLU A 231 14.56 11.72 -12.51
C GLU A 231 15.83 11.43 -11.73
N GLY A 232 15.88 11.81 -10.45
CA GLY A 232 17.06 11.62 -9.61
C GLY A 232 17.43 10.16 -9.37
N LEU A 233 16.45 9.26 -9.18
CA LEU A 233 16.71 7.83 -9.05
C LEU A 233 17.22 7.23 -10.37
N ARG A 234 16.62 7.62 -11.52
CA ARG A 234 17.08 7.19 -12.84
C ARG A 234 18.53 7.63 -13.11
N GLU A 235 18.85 8.89 -12.84
CA GLU A 235 20.20 9.44 -13.00
C GLU A 235 21.20 8.70 -12.12
N ALA A 236 20.89 8.48 -10.83
CA ALA A 236 21.75 7.75 -9.91
C ALA A 236 22.08 6.34 -10.40
N CYS A 237 21.12 5.64 -10.99
CA CYS A 237 21.36 4.34 -11.59
C CYS A 237 22.28 4.44 -12.81
N LEU A 238 22.00 5.36 -13.72
CA LEU A 238 22.80 5.54 -14.94
C LEU A 238 24.25 5.92 -14.64
N ASP A 239 24.45 6.76 -13.62
CA ASP A 239 25.78 7.21 -13.20
C ASP A 239 26.56 6.10 -12.47
N SER A 240 25.88 5.10 -11.91
CA SER A 240 26.51 3.99 -11.19
C SER A 240 27.01 2.84 -12.09
N TRP A 241 26.56 2.81 -13.35
CA TRP A 241 26.88 1.72 -14.28
C TRP A 241 27.91 2.12 -15.33
N ASP A 242 29.00 1.36 -15.42
CA ASP A 242 30.06 1.56 -16.43
C ASP A 242 29.54 1.25 -17.85
N GLU A 243 28.73 0.17 -18.00
CA GLU A 243 28.16 -0.27 -19.26
C GLU A 243 26.66 -0.53 -19.14
N ALA A 244 25.83 0.43 -19.52
CA ALA A 244 24.38 0.29 -19.50
C ALA A 244 23.82 0.17 -20.93
N SER A 245 23.18 -0.97 -21.23
CA SER A 245 22.54 -1.25 -22.53
C SER A 245 21.01 -1.16 -22.42
N PRO A 246 20.29 -0.79 -23.49
CA PRO A 246 18.84 -0.80 -23.51
C PRO A 246 18.27 -2.21 -23.24
N ARG A 247 17.32 -2.34 -22.30
CA ARG A 247 16.66 -3.60 -21.90
C ARG A 247 15.17 -3.64 -22.18
N TRP A 248 14.64 -2.62 -22.82
CA TRP A 248 13.21 -2.48 -23.08
C TRP A 248 12.58 -3.73 -23.71
N ALA A 249 13.17 -4.26 -24.79
CA ALA A 249 12.62 -5.42 -25.48
C ALA A 249 12.58 -6.69 -24.59
N SER A 250 13.63 -6.89 -23.78
CA SER A 250 13.70 -8.02 -22.85
C SER A 250 12.64 -7.88 -21.74
N LEU A 251 12.43 -6.67 -21.21
CA LEU A 251 11.41 -6.40 -20.18
C LEU A 251 10.01 -6.63 -20.71
N VAL A 252 9.69 -6.14 -21.93
CA VAL A 252 8.39 -6.38 -22.57
C VAL A 252 8.14 -7.88 -22.72
N ALA A 253 9.10 -8.62 -23.26
CA ALA A 253 8.96 -10.06 -23.49
C ALA A 253 8.79 -10.83 -22.15
N ALA A 254 9.54 -10.45 -21.12
CA ALA A 254 9.43 -11.05 -19.79
C ALA A 254 8.06 -10.75 -19.16
N ALA A 255 7.61 -9.48 -19.16
CA ALA A 255 6.32 -9.06 -18.62
C ALA A 255 5.16 -9.84 -19.26
N GLU A 256 5.11 -9.95 -20.58
CA GLU A 256 4.08 -10.72 -21.30
C GLU A 256 4.12 -12.21 -20.97
N THR A 257 5.31 -12.81 -20.90
CA THR A 257 5.48 -14.22 -20.54
C THR A 257 5.02 -14.50 -19.12
N LEU A 258 5.39 -13.62 -18.18
CA LEU A 258 5.02 -13.74 -16.78
C LEU A 258 3.51 -13.52 -16.59
N ARG A 259 2.88 -12.53 -17.25
CA ARG A 259 1.44 -12.33 -17.25
C ARG A 259 0.69 -13.60 -17.68
N GLY A 260 1.14 -14.23 -18.76
CA GLY A 260 0.59 -15.52 -19.22
C GLY A 260 0.76 -16.63 -18.17
N SER A 261 1.89 -16.66 -17.45
CA SER A 261 2.15 -17.64 -16.40
C SER A 261 1.24 -17.43 -15.18
N VAL A 262 1.10 -16.19 -14.69
CA VAL A 262 0.18 -15.81 -13.60
C VAL A 262 -1.25 -16.26 -13.93
N SER A 263 -1.73 -15.96 -15.13
CA SER A 263 -3.10 -16.33 -15.55
C SER A 263 -3.33 -17.85 -15.54
N ARG A 264 -2.35 -18.64 -16.01
CA ARG A 264 -2.44 -20.12 -15.99
C ARG A 264 -2.39 -20.68 -14.58
N THR A 265 -1.49 -20.18 -13.74
CA THR A 265 -1.32 -20.65 -12.36
C THR A 265 -2.56 -20.34 -11.53
N ARG A 266 -3.13 -19.13 -11.66
CA ARG A 266 -4.42 -18.75 -11.04
C ARG A 266 -5.54 -19.68 -11.45
N ALA A 267 -5.69 -19.99 -12.75
CA ALA A 267 -6.72 -20.88 -13.24
C ALA A 267 -6.59 -22.28 -12.63
N SER A 268 -5.36 -22.82 -12.56
CA SER A 268 -5.08 -24.12 -11.93
C SER A 268 -5.41 -24.15 -10.43
N VAL A 269 -5.14 -23.07 -9.71
CA VAL A 269 -5.49 -22.99 -8.27
C VAL A 269 -6.98 -22.89 -8.08
N ARG A 270 -7.69 -22.06 -8.87
CA ARG A 270 -9.16 -21.99 -8.81
C ARG A 270 -9.83 -23.34 -9.09
N GLU A 271 -9.34 -24.08 -10.07
CA GLU A 271 -9.84 -25.43 -10.36
C GLU A 271 -9.66 -26.37 -9.17
N ARG A 272 -8.51 -26.33 -8.50
CA ARG A 272 -8.24 -27.14 -7.30
C ARG A 272 -9.08 -26.74 -6.10
N VAL A 273 -9.25 -25.44 -5.88
CA VAL A 273 -10.02 -24.91 -4.73
C VAL A 273 -11.51 -25.18 -4.91
N GLY A 274 -12.03 -25.01 -6.13
CA GLY A 274 -13.45 -25.28 -6.47
C GLY A 274 -13.77 -26.71 -6.90
N GLY A 275 -12.81 -27.64 -6.81
CA GLY A 275 -12.93 -29.03 -7.27
C GLY A 275 -13.80 -29.93 -6.39
N GLU A 276 -13.48 -31.25 -6.37
CA GLU A 276 -14.30 -32.29 -5.70
C GLU A 276 -14.47 -32.13 -4.19
N ASP A 277 -13.62 -31.32 -3.55
CA ASP A 277 -13.66 -31.04 -2.10
C ASP A 277 -13.50 -29.52 -1.86
N PRO A 278 -14.53 -28.70 -2.15
CA PRO A 278 -14.51 -27.28 -1.86
C PRO A 278 -14.40 -27.04 -0.36
N LEU A 279 -13.75 -25.93 0.03
CA LEU A 279 -13.72 -25.51 1.44
C LEU A 279 -15.17 -25.20 1.87
N ASP A 280 -15.67 -25.97 2.86
CA ASP A 280 -17.01 -25.74 3.40
C ASP A 280 -17.01 -24.50 4.30
N GLU A 281 -17.67 -23.44 3.84
CA GLU A 281 -17.72 -22.14 4.54
C GLU A 281 -18.40 -22.28 5.92
N GLU A 282 -19.38 -23.19 6.09
CA GLU A 282 -20.04 -23.42 7.37
C GLU A 282 -19.07 -24.02 8.38
N ASP A 283 -18.27 -25.00 7.97
CA ASP A 283 -17.26 -25.66 8.79
C ASP A 283 -16.12 -24.71 9.20
N LEU A 284 -15.84 -23.69 8.41
CA LEU A 284 -14.79 -22.71 8.65
C LEU A 284 -15.28 -21.50 9.46
N SER A 285 -16.59 -21.34 9.63
CA SER A 285 -17.18 -20.14 10.22
C SER A 285 -16.57 -19.82 11.61
N GLY A 286 -16.08 -18.59 11.76
CA GLY A 286 -15.52 -18.10 13.01
C GLY A 286 -14.12 -18.63 13.35
N THR A 287 -13.41 -19.26 12.43
CA THR A 287 -12.05 -19.79 12.63
C THR A 287 -10.98 -18.91 11.98
N VAL A 288 -9.69 -19.16 12.33
CA VAL A 288 -8.53 -18.55 11.63
C VAL A 288 -8.49 -19.03 10.17
N ALA A 289 -8.91 -20.26 9.89
CA ALA A 289 -8.97 -20.82 8.54
C ALA A 289 -9.89 -20.02 7.62
N GLN A 290 -11.06 -19.55 8.10
CA GLN A 290 -11.95 -18.69 7.33
C GLN A 290 -11.26 -17.37 6.91
N GLU A 291 -10.64 -16.69 7.89
CA GLU A 291 -9.94 -15.42 7.62
C GLU A 291 -8.73 -15.63 6.69
N LEU A 292 -8.03 -16.76 6.82
CA LEU A 292 -6.88 -17.13 6.00
C LEU A 292 -7.29 -17.37 4.53
N ALA A 293 -8.37 -18.15 4.32
CA ALA A 293 -8.90 -18.42 2.98
C ALA A 293 -9.36 -17.13 2.28
N ALA A 294 -10.15 -16.29 2.98
CA ALA A 294 -10.63 -15.02 2.45
C ALA A 294 -9.49 -14.04 2.15
N THR A 295 -8.48 -13.98 3.03
CA THR A 295 -7.29 -13.15 2.80
C THR A 295 -6.53 -13.61 1.56
N GLY A 296 -6.28 -14.90 1.41
CA GLY A 296 -5.53 -15.44 0.28
C GLY A 296 -6.26 -15.24 -1.05
N GLU A 297 -7.57 -15.47 -1.10
CA GLU A 297 -8.37 -15.21 -2.31
C GLU A 297 -8.31 -13.75 -2.73
N THR A 298 -8.57 -12.82 -1.79
CA THR A 298 -8.54 -11.38 -2.06
C THR A 298 -7.17 -10.92 -2.58
N ARG A 299 -6.08 -11.44 -2.00
CA ARG A 299 -4.72 -11.07 -2.39
C ARG A 299 -4.37 -11.57 -3.78
N VAL A 300 -4.71 -12.82 -4.10
CA VAL A 300 -4.51 -13.37 -5.45
C VAL A 300 -5.25 -12.55 -6.49
N GLU A 301 -6.52 -12.17 -6.24
CA GLU A 301 -7.29 -11.35 -7.18
C GLU A 301 -6.65 -9.97 -7.37
N SER A 302 -6.30 -9.30 -6.28
CA SER A 302 -5.65 -7.98 -6.35
C SER A 302 -4.31 -8.05 -7.09
N ALA A 303 -3.47 -9.05 -6.79
CA ALA A 303 -2.17 -9.20 -7.45
C ALA A 303 -2.31 -9.44 -8.97
N VAL A 304 -3.30 -10.22 -9.40
CA VAL A 304 -3.59 -10.43 -10.85
C VAL A 304 -4.07 -9.14 -11.53
N GLU A 305 -4.86 -8.33 -10.83
CA GLU A 305 -5.29 -7.02 -11.33
C GLU A 305 -4.12 -6.04 -11.44
N ASP A 306 -3.19 -6.08 -10.49
CA ASP A 306 -1.99 -5.22 -10.49
C ASP A 306 -1.07 -5.56 -11.67
N VAL A 307 -0.83 -6.84 -11.96
CA VAL A 307 -0.11 -7.29 -13.17
C VAL A 307 -0.76 -6.76 -14.44
N SER A 308 -2.09 -6.89 -14.55
CA SER A 308 -2.83 -6.44 -15.73
C SER A 308 -2.73 -4.93 -15.90
N ARG A 309 -2.90 -4.19 -14.80
CA ARG A 309 -2.82 -2.73 -14.78
C ARG A 309 -1.45 -2.22 -15.19
N ALA A 310 -0.37 -2.79 -14.63
CA ALA A 310 1.00 -2.40 -14.97
C ALA A 310 1.31 -2.71 -16.45
N THR A 311 0.91 -3.89 -16.94
CA THR A 311 1.11 -4.28 -18.33
C THR A 311 0.36 -3.34 -19.30
N ASP A 312 -0.91 -3.06 -19.02
CA ASP A 312 -1.77 -2.20 -19.85
C ASP A 312 -1.30 -0.72 -19.83
N ALA A 313 -0.64 -0.31 -18.74
CA ALA A 313 -0.03 1.00 -18.61
C ALA A 313 1.34 1.12 -19.32
N GLY A 314 1.95 0.01 -19.74
CA GLY A 314 3.30 -0.06 -20.31
C GLY A 314 4.41 0.09 -19.25
N GLU A 315 4.11 -0.16 -17.98
CA GLU A 315 5.01 -0.13 -16.84
C GLU A 315 5.69 -1.50 -16.72
N HIS A 316 6.68 -1.75 -17.58
CA HIS A 316 7.22 -3.08 -17.82
C HIS A 316 8.02 -3.66 -16.65
N ALA A 317 8.80 -2.84 -15.96
CA ALA A 317 9.55 -3.24 -14.77
C ALA A 317 8.59 -3.55 -13.61
N THR A 318 7.59 -2.70 -13.39
CA THR A 318 6.50 -2.90 -12.44
C THR A 318 5.73 -4.18 -12.77
N ALA A 319 5.38 -4.41 -14.04
CA ALA A 319 4.66 -5.61 -14.47
C ALA A 319 5.44 -6.90 -14.17
N VAL A 320 6.77 -6.89 -14.29
CA VAL A 320 7.63 -8.03 -13.91
C VAL A 320 7.60 -8.27 -12.40
N VAL A 321 7.73 -7.22 -11.59
CA VAL A 321 7.70 -7.32 -10.12
C VAL A 321 6.33 -7.78 -9.65
N GLU A 322 5.25 -7.17 -10.15
CA GLU A 322 3.88 -7.56 -9.80
C GLU A 322 3.56 -9.00 -10.22
N ALA A 323 4.09 -9.47 -11.37
CA ALA A 323 3.92 -10.84 -11.78
C ALA A 323 4.67 -11.83 -10.87
N GLY A 324 5.88 -11.49 -10.42
CA GLY A 324 6.62 -12.27 -9.43
C GLY A 324 5.88 -12.33 -8.09
N ALA A 325 5.38 -11.20 -7.61
CA ALA A 325 4.56 -11.12 -6.41
C ALA A 325 3.27 -11.94 -6.54
N ALA A 326 2.57 -11.83 -7.69
CA ALA A 326 1.34 -12.60 -7.95
C ALA A 326 1.60 -14.11 -7.97
N LEU A 327 2.74 -14.57 -8.49
CA LEU A 327 3.11 -16.00 -8.44
C LEU A 327 3.33 -16.45 -6.99
N ALA A 328 3.99 -15.64 -6.17
CA ALA A 328 4.17 -15.93 -4.74
C ALA A 328 2.81 -15.92 -3.98
N GLU A 329 1.90 -14.98 -4.29
CA GLU A 329 0.54 -14.92 -3.72
C GLU A 329 -0.28 -16.17 -4.06
N VAL A 330 -0.22 -16.61 -5.33
CA VAL A 330 -0.94 -17.82 -5.78
C VAL A 330 -0.39 -19.07 -5.09
N GLU A 331 0.92 -19.17 -4.90
CA GLU A 331 1.56 -20.30 -4.21
C GLU A 331 1.27 -20.28 -2.71
N ALA A 332 1.32 -19.12 -2.07
CA ALA A 332 0.93 -18.93 -0.67
C ALA A 332 -0.53 -19.33 -0.43
N TYR A 333 -1.44 -18.91 -1.31
CA TYR A 333 -2.85 -19.30 -1.24
C TYR A 333 -3.05 -20.80 -1.41
N ARG A 334 -2.33 -21.41 -2.36
CA ARG A 334 -2.36 -22.87 -2.55
C ARG A 334 -1.90 -23.61 -1.30
N ALA A 335 -0.83 -23.14 -0.66
CA ALA A 335 -0.32 -23.72 0.59
C ALA A 335 -1.32 -23.53 1.74
N ALA A 336 -1.92 -22.32 1.86
CA ALA A 336 -2.95 -22.03 2.86
C ALA A 336 -4.15 -22.99 2.75
N VAL A 337 -4.66 -23.20 1.53
CA VAL A 337 -5.75 -24.15 1.27
C VAL A 337 -5.34 -25.58 1.65
N GLY A 338 -4.10 -25.98 1.38
CA GLY A 338 -3.54 -27.28 1.81
C GLY A 338 -3.56 -27.42 3.33
N GLU A 339 -3.02 -26.45 4.07
CA GLU A 339 -3.01 -26.46 5.54
C GLU A 339 -4.44 -26.52 6.13
N ILE A 340 -5.40 -25.79 5.52
CA ILE A 340 -6.81 -25.80 5.96
C ILE A 340 -7.45 -27.18 5.73
N ARG A 341 -7.20 -27.83 4.61
CA ARG A 341 -7.71 -29.18 4.28
C ARG A 341 -7.12 -30.23 5.21
N ASP A 342 -5.87 -30.07 5.62
CA ASP A 342 -5.21 -30.90 6.62
C ASP A 342 -5.75 -30.64 8.06
N GLY A 343 -6.78 -29.81 8.21
CA GLY A 343 -7.45 -29.51 9.48
C GLY A 343 -6.75 -28.47 10.35
N GLN A 344 -5.72 -27.77 9.81
CA GLN A 344 -5.02 -26.70 10.53
C GLN A 344 -5.86 -25.42 10.60
N HIS A 345 -5.50 -24.54 11.53
CA HIS A 345 -6.11 -23.20 11.70
C HIS A 345 -7.59 -23.17 12.11
N ARG A 346 -8.16 -24.30 12.53
CA ARG A 346 -9.55 -24.43 13.01
C ARG A 346 -9.73 -24.09 14.49
N ALA A 347 -8.64 -24.09 15.25
CA ALA A 347 -8.67 -23.74 16.68
C ALA A 347 -8.82 -22.23 16.88
N ALA A 348 -9.44 -21.84 17.99
CA ALA A 348 -9.47 -20.43 18.40
C ALA A 348 -8.04 -19.94 18.68
N PRO A 349 -7.69 -18.71 18.31
CA PRO A 349 -6.38 -18.15 18.57
C PRO A 349 -6.13 -17.98 20.06
N THR A 350 -4.89 -18.22 20.47
CA THR A 350 -4.38 -17.97 21.81
C THR A 350 -3.12 -17.13 21.70
N GLU A 351 -2.72 -16.45 22.79
CA GLU A 351 -1.47 -15.69 22.78
C GLU A 351 -0.25 -16.56 22.38
N PRO A 352 -0.07 -17.80 22.94
CA PRO A 352 1.03 -18.66 22.51
C PRO A 352 0.98 -19.03 21.02
N SER A 353 -0.23 -19.29 20.46
CA SER A 353 -0.36 -19.62 19.04
C SER A 353 -0.03 -18.44 18.13
N VAL A 354 -0.39 -17.22 18.52
CA VAL A 354 -0.03 -16.00 17.76
C VAL A 354 1.47 -15.76 17.81
N ARG A 355 2.11 -15.86 19.00
CA ARG A 355 3.59 -15.73 19.11
C ARG A 355 4.32 -16.75 18.25
N SER A 356 3.93 -18.01 18.33
CA SER A 356 4.54 -19.08 17.53
C SER A 356 4.37 -18.83 16.02
N THR A 357 3.20 -18.31 15.62
CA THR A 357 2.97 -17.94 14.20
C THR A 357 3.82 -16.75 13.79
N ALA A 358 3.99 -15.73 14.64
CA ALA A 358 4.86 -14.59 14.38
C ALA A 358 6.34 -15.00 14.27
N GLU A 359 6.80 -15.93 15.13
CA GLU A 359 8.15 -16.50 15.05
C GLU A 359 8.37 -17.27 13.74
N ARG A 360 7.38 -18.07 13.32
CA ARG A 360 7.42 -18.77 12.02
C ARG A 360 7.48 -17.78 10.85
N ALA A 361 6.70 -16.70 10.90
CA ALA A 361 6.72 -15.69 9.86
C ALA A 361 8.09 -14.97 9.77
N ARG A 362 8.67 -14.60 10.92
CA ARG A 362 10.03 -14.02 10.96
C ARG A 362 11.09 -14.96 10.40
N ALA A 363 11.04 -16.24 10.80
CA ALA A 363 11.96 -17.25 10.30
C ALA A 363 11.86 -17.41 8.77
N ALA A 364 10.64 -17.48 8.22
CA ALA A 364 10.42 -17.57 6.77
C ALA A 364 10.93 -16.33 6.03
N VAL A 365 10.76 -15.14 6.59
CA VAL A 365 11.32 -13.90 6.01
C VAL A 365 12.85 -13.93 6.03
N SER A 366 13.47 -14.28 7.17
CA SER A 366 14.93 -14.38 7.25
C SER A 366 15.48 -15.39 6.23
N GLU A 367 14.85 -16.54 6.10
CA GLU A 367 15.27 -17.55 5.11
C GLU A 367 15.16 -17.04 3.65
N ALA A 368 14.08 -16.28 3.35
CA ALA A 368 13.90 -15.69 2.02
C ALA A 368 14.96 -14.63 1.69
N VAL A 369 15.51 -13.96 2.70
CA VAL A 369 16.48 -12.87 2.57
C VAL A 369 17.91 -13.37 2.58
N ASP A 370 18.21 -14.45 3.33
CA ASP A 370 19.57 -14.99 3.50
C ASP A 370 20.23 -15.43 2.18
N ALA A 371 19.44 -15.66 1.15
CA ALA A 371 19.92 -15.93 -0.20
C ALA A 371 20.61 -14.72 -0.88
N GLY A 372 20.51 -13.52 -0.31
CA GLY A 372 21.15 -12.29 -0.81
C GLY A 372 20.67 -11.86 -2.21
N ASP A 373 19.53 -12.35 -2.66
CA ASP A 373 18.94 -12.01 -3.97
C ASP A 373 18.11 -10.73 -3.90
N PRO A 374 18.53 -9.61 -4.57
CA PRO A 374 17.79 -8.37 -4.55
C PRO A 374 16.36 -8.49 -5.12
N LEU A 375 16.15 -9.38 -6.11
CA LEU A 375 14.82 -9.60 -6.66
C LEU A 375 13.90 -10.28 -5.64
N ALA A 376 14.42 -11.31 -4.93
CA ALA A 376 13.66 -11.94 -3.84
C ALA A 376 13.33 -10.94 -2.73
N ALA A 377 14.29 -10.08 -2.34
CA ALA A 377 14.05 -9.02 -1.38
C ALA A 377 12.92 -8.07 -1.85
N ARG A 378 12.91 -7.67 -3.14
CA ARG A 378 11.83 -6.82 -3.69
C ARG A 378 10.48 -7.54 -3.69
N LEU A 379 10.44 -8.79 -4.09
CA LEU A 379 9.21 -9.59 -4.10
C LEU A 379 8.68 -9.88 -2.69
N LEU A 380 9.51 -9.82 -1.67
CA LEU A 380 9.12 -10.05 -0.27
C LEU A 380 8.28 -8.90 0.31
N ARG A 381 8.36 -7.69 -0.25
CA ARG A 381 7.72 -6.48 0.28
C ARG A 381 6.23 -6.64 0.64
N PRO A 382 5.36 -7.28 -0.17
CA PRO A 382 3.97 -7.51 0.21
C PRO A 382 3.83 -8.32 1.51
N GLY A 383 4.67 -9.33 1.71
CA GLY A 383 4.70 -10.14 2.93
C GLY A 383 5.13 -9.34 4.17
N LEU A 384 6.16 -8.48 4.02
CA LEU A 384 6.59 -7.55 5.07
C LEU A 384 5.46 -6.60 5.46
N GLY A 385 4.73 -6.06 4.50
CA GLY A 385 3.58 -5.19 4.74
C GLY A 385 2.44 -5.90 5.48
N VAL A 386 2.18 -7.18 5.17
CA VAL A 386 1.18 -7.99 5.91
C VAL A 386 1.61 -8.22 7.34
N PHE A 387 2.88 -8.53 7.56
CA PHE A 387 3.43 -8.73 8.89
C PHE A 387 3.37 -7.43 9.71
N GLY A 388 3.84 -6.31 9.15
CA GLY A 388 3.80 -4.99 9.78
C GLY A 388 2.37 -4.59 10.17
N TYR A 389 1.41 -4.74 9.26
CA TYR A 389 0.00 -4.49 9.58
C TYR A 389 -0.53 -5.33 10.75
N ALA A 390 -0.10 -6.60 10.85
CA ALA A 390 -0.49 -7.45 11.98
C ALA A 390 0.15 -6.97 13.30
N ALA A 391 1.40 -6.49 13.26
CA ALA A 391 2.10 -5.94 14.42
C ALA A 391 1.47 -4.64 14.90
N ASP A 392 1.24 -3.68 14.01
CA ASP A 392 0.63 -2.38 14.30
C ASP A 392 -0.74 -2.55 14.96
N ARG A 393 -1.58 -3.47 14.45
CA ARG A 393 -2.89 -3.74 15.04
C ARG A 393 -2.83 -4.24 16.46
N VAL A 394 -1.80 -5.00 16.81
CA VAL A 394 -1.61 -5.49 18.18
C VAL A 394 -1.09 -4.37 19.08
N GLU A 395 -0.14 -3.58 18.60
CA GLU A 395 0.46 -2.45 19.32
C GLU A 395 -0.55 -1.34 19.60
N GLU A 396 -1.41 -0.99 18.64
CA GLU A 396 -2.47 0.01 18.80
C GLU A 396 -3.66 -0.44 19.66
N GLY A 397 -3.61 -1.66 20.20
CA GLY A 397 -4.67 -2.20 21.06
C GLY A 397 -5.93 -2.65 20.29
N TYR A 398 -5.89 -2.69 18.96
CA TYR A 398 -6.95 -3.31 18.14
C TYR A 398 -6.92 -4.85 18.22
N GLY A 399 -6.40 -5.41 19.30
CA GLY A 399 -6.38 -6.84 19.60
C GLY A 399 -7.76 -7.53 19.64
N SER A 400 -8.82 -6.79 19.25
CA SER A 400 -10.20 -7.30 19.16
C SER A 400 -10.45 -8.27 17.99
N ALA A 401 -9.45 -8.54 17.15
CA ALA A 401 -9.57 -9.49 16.05
C ALA A 401 -8.37 -10.46 16.00
N PRO A 402 -8.10 -11.27 17.04
CA PRO A 402 -6.93 -12.14 17.10
C PRO A 402 -6.91 -13.19 15.98
N ARG A 403 -8.08 -13.59 15.46
CA ARG A 403 -8.20 -14.51 14.31
C ARG A 403 -7.61 -13.89 13.04
N ARG A 404 -7.94 -12.62 12.75
CA ARG A 404 -7.40 -11.91 11.61
C ARG A 404 -5.90 -11.66 11.74
N THR A 405 -5.44 -11.28 12.93
CA THR A 405 -4.00 -11.13 13.21
C THR A 405 -3.26 -12.43 12.97
N GLN A 406 -3.73 -13.54 13.52
CA GLN A 406 -3.10 -14.84 13.31
C GLN A 406 -3.15 -15.28 11.85
N ALA A 407 -4.28 -15.09 11.14
CA ALA A 407 -4.40 -15.39 9.72
C ALA A 407 -3.41 -14.57 8.86
N SER A 408 -3.25 -13.28 9.16
CA SER A 408 -2.26 -12.42 8.49
C SER A 408 -0.83 -12.93 8.70
N LEU A 409 -0.47 -13.33 9.92
CA LEU A 409 0.85 -13.87 10.22
C LEU A 409 1.11 -15.22 9.54
N VAL A 410 0.10 -16.13 9.52
CA VAL A 410 0.19 -17.38 8.76
C VAL A 410 0.43 -17.08 7.28
N TYR A 411 -0.36 -16.15 6.73
CA TYR A 411 -0.23 -15.78 5.33
C TYR A 411 1.12 -15.16 5.01
N ALA A 412 1.63 -14.27 5.86
CA ALA A 412 2.96 -13.69 5.71
C ALA A 412 4.07 -14.76 5.68
N ALA A 413 3.96 -15.79 6.55
CA ALA A 413 4.89 -16.92 6.55
C ALA A 413 4.84 -17.72 5.25
N LEU A 414 3.64 -18.07 4.77
CA LEU A 414 3.45 -18.83 3.53
C LEU A 414 3.92 -18.05 2.31
N TYR A 415 3.62 -16.75 2.27
CA TYR A 415 4.07 -15.85 1.21
C TYR A 415 5.60 -15.77 1.17
N ALA A 416 6.25 -15.48 2.31
CA ALA A 416 7.70 -15.41 2.39
C ALA A 416 8.36 -16.72 1.94
N SER A 417 7.80 -17.87 2.31
CA SER A 417 8.30 -19.19 1.88
C SER A 417 8.15 -19.42 0.37
N ALA A 418 7.20 -18.77 -0.30
CA ALA A 418 6.98 -18.88 -1.74
C ALA A 418 7.90 -17.95 -2.57
N VAL A 419 8.42 -16.87 -1.98
CA VAL A 419 9.20 -15.83 -2.65
C VAL A 419 10.46 -16.37 -3.35
N PRO A 420 11.30 -17.24 -2.75
CA PRO A 420 12.52 -17.71 -3.42
C PRO A 420 12.25 -18.40 -4.75
N ALA A 421 11.25 -19.28 -4.79
CA ALA A 421 10.86 -19.99 -6.02
C ALA A 421 10.26 -19.03 -7.07
N ALA A 422 9.47 -18.04 -6.64
CA ALA A 422 8.94 -17.02 -7.53
C ALA A 422 10.06 -16.14 -8.12
N ALA A 423 11.03 -15.74 -7.30
CA ALA A 423 12.19 -14.96 -7.75
C ALA A 423 13.05 -15.71 -8.76
N GLU A 424 13.32 -17.00 -8.51
CA GLU A 424 14.04 -17.86 -9.46
C GLU A 424 13.28 -17.98 -10.78
N PHE A 425 11.98 -18.24 -10.72
CA PHE A 425 11.12 -18.33 -11.90
C PHE A 425 11.13 -17.04 -12.74
N VAL A 426 11.09 -15.87 -12.07
CA VAL A 426 11.18 -14.57 -12.76
C VAL A 426 12.57 -14.39 -13.38
N ARG A 427 13.64 -14.68 -12.64
CA ARG A 427 15.02 -14.52 -13.10
C ARG A 427 15.30 -15.29 -14.38
N GLU A 428 14.87 -16.57 -14.45
CA GLU A 428 15.00 -17.40 -15.66
C GLU A 428 14.34 -16.77 -16.92
N ARG A 429 13.40 -15.85 -16.73
CA ARG A 429 12.70 -15.18 -17.85
C ARG A 429 13.24 -13.80 -18.15
N LEU A 430 14.16 -13.32 -17.33
CA LEU A 430 14.91 -12.09 -17.54
C LEU A 430 16.25 -12.34 -18.25
N GLU A 431 16.73 -13.59 -18.29
CA GLU A 431 17.91 -14.04 -19.04
C GLU A 431 17.59 -14.28 -20.51
#